data_dfc502d22ce40885efcd59dc42aa9a86
#
_entry.id   dfc502d22ce40885efcd59dc42aa9a86
#
_cell.length_a   1.000
_cell.length_b   1.000
_cell.length_c   1.000
_cell.angle_alpha   90.00
_cell.angle_beta   90.00
_cell.angle_gamma   90.00
#
_symmetry.space_group_name_H-M   'P 1'
#
loop_
_entity.id
_entity.type
_entity.pdbx_description
1 polymer ?
#
loop_
_entity_poly.entity_id
_entity_poly.type
_entity_poly.pdbx_seq_one_letter_code
_entity_poly.pdbx_strand_id
1 'polypeptide(L)'
;MNILKDLVNRVNEKVMIKTVLGEETYYFMWNAPATAEDIQAFENRNECSLPDDYKESLLISNGAILYKSEYEDDGYKLLSLEEVEEVTQEMKDDGYDISDKCYCFLQCLFSNDVLLLDLQKKTNYIMDGDVGYPSDEWKYIGSDINTFFIRLCQCNGAMYWRW
;
A
#
# COMPACT_ATOMS: atom_id res chain seq x y z
N MET A 1 -4.73 -18.23 -4.13
CA MET A 1 -3.27 -18.07 -3.88
C MET A 1 -3.04 -16.64 -3.45
N ASN A 2 -2.57 -16.42 -2.26
CA ASN A 2 -2.30 -15.06 -1.77
C ASN A 2 -0.89 -14.67 -2.20
N ILE A 3 -0.78 -13.78 -3.19
CA ILE A 3 0.50 -13.33 -3.76
C ILE A 3 1.42 -12.71 -2.69
N LEU A 4 0.86 -12.04 -1.71
CA LEU A 4 1.63 -11.42 -0.63
C LEU A 4 2.32 -12.49 0.23
N LYS A 5 1.62 -13.58 0.55
CA LYS A 5 2.19 -14.71 1.28
C LYS A 5 3.33 -15.38 0.51
N ASP A 6 3.14 -15.53 -0.81
CA ASP A 6 4.20 -16.06 -1.68
C ASP A 6 5.40 -15.11 -1.73
N LEU A 7 5.15 -13.81 -1.77
CA LEU A 7 6.19 -12.79 -1.80
C LEU A 7 6.99 -12.78 -0.48
N VAL A 8 6.32 -12.80 0.67
CA VAL A 8 6.96 -12.87 2.01
C VAL A 8 7.81 -14.13 2.15
N ASN A 9 7.35 -15.26 1.63
CA ASN A 9 8.09 -16.53 1.69
C ASN A 9 9.30 -16.57 0.75
N ARG A 10 9.26 -15.87 -0.39
CA ARG A 10 10.34 -15.88 -1.39
C ARG A 10 11.42 -14.84 -1.12
N VAL A 11 11.09 -13.77 -0.43
CA VAL A 11 11.93 -12.59 -0.33
C VAL A 11 12.10 -12.22 1.13
N ASN A 12 13.07 -12.89 1.78
CA ASN A 12 13.39 -12.56 3.16
C ASN A 12 14.12 -11.21 3.30
N GLU A 13 14.96 -10.78 2.32
CA GLU A 13 15.75 -9.56 2.46
C GLU A 13 16.07 -8.83 1.15
N LYS A 14 16.44 -9.55 0.09
CA LYS A 14 16.92 -8.95 -1.17
C LYS A 14 16.35 -9.63 -2.40
N VAL A 15 15.94 -8.83 -3.40
CA VAL A 15 15.64 -9.31 -4.75
C VAL A 15 16.51 -8.58 -5.74
N MET A 16 17.19 -9.35 -6.61
CA MET A 16 17.89 -8.81 -7.77
C MET A 16 16.97 -8.80 -8.97
N ILE A 17 16.76 -7.61 -9.54
CA ILE A 17 15.94 -7.44 -10.75
C ILE A 17 16.85 -7.02 -11.88
N LYS A 18 16.75 -7.73 -13.00
CA LYS A 18 17.43 -7.35 -14.24
C LYS A 18 16.63 -6.32 -14.97
N THR A 19 17.23 -5.16 -15.19
CA THR A 19 16.66 -4.07 -15.99
C THR A 19 17.49 -3.87 -17.26
N VAL A 20 17.02 -3.00 -18.16
CA VAL A 20 17.78 -2.60 -19.35
C VAL A 20 19.06 -1.83 -19.01
N LEU A 21 19.16 -1.30 -17.79
CA LEU A 21 20.32 -0.57 -17.28
C LEU A 21 21.30 -1.45 -16.50
N GLY A 22 20.96 -2.72 -16.27
CA GLY A 22 21.76 -3.67 -15.51
C GLY A 22 20.97 -4.40 -14.42
N GLU A 23 21.69 -4.90 -13.42
CA GLU A 23 21.08 -5.57 -12.26
C GLU A 23 20.91 -4.56 -11.12
N GLU A 24 19.70 -4.48 -10.58
CA GLU A 24 19.37 -3.67 -9.41
C GLU A 24 18.92 -4.55 -8.26
N THR A 25 19.35 -4.21 -7.04
CA THR A 25 19.00 -4.95 -5.83
C THR A 25 18.02 -4.15 -5.01
N TYR A 26 16.90 -4.78 -4.67
CA TYR A 26 15.85 -4.21 -3.84
C TYR A 26 15.72 -4.97 -2.52
N TYR A 27 15.34 -4.23 -1.48
CA TYR A 27 15.08 -4.76 -0.15
C TYR A 27 13.60 -4.80 0.12
N PHE A 28 13.20 -5.85 0.84
CA PHE A 28 11.87 -6.01 1.41
C PHE A 28 12.02 -6.20 2.91
N MET A 29 11.25 -5.46 3.69
CA MET A 29 11.19 -5.61 5.15
C MET A 29 9.73 -5.80 5.54
N TRP A 30 9.44 -6.90 6.22
CA TRP A 30 8.10 -7.29 6.61
C TRP A 30 7.94 -7.11 8.10
N ASN A 31 6.83 -6.47 8.51
CA ASN A 31 6.47 -6.35 9.92
C ASN A 31 5.83 -7.66 10.42
N ALA A 32 5.73 -7.82 11.73
CA ALA A 32 4.92 -8.88 12.30
C ALA A 32 3.46 -8.77 11.83
N PRO A 33 2.72 -9.89 11.67
CA PRO A 33 1.32 -9.87 11.34
C PRO A 33 0.49 -9.08 12.35
N ALA A 34 -0.58 -8.41 11.90
CA ALA A 34 -1.65 -7.96 12.78
C ALA A 34 -2.42 -9.18 13.32
N THR A 35 -3.04 -9.04 14.47
CA THR A 35 -3.99 -10.01 14.98
C THR A 35 -5.42 -9.72 14.49
N ALA A 36 -6.30 -10.70 14.57
CA ALA A 36 -7.72 -10.49 14.28
C ALA A 36 -8.34 -9.44 15.23
N GLU A 37 -7.87 -9.40 16.48
CA GLU A 37 -8.27 -8.43 17.49
C GLU A 37 -7.83 -7.01 17.13
N ASP A 38 -6.61 -6.82 16.60
CA ASP A 38 -6.12 -5.51 16.14
C ASP A 38 -6.98 -4.99 14.99
N ILE A 39 -7.29 -5.84 14.00
CA ILE A 39 -8.16 -5.50 12.89
C ILE A 39 -9.56 -5.13 13.36
N GLN A 40 -10.14 -5.93 14.25
CA GLN A 40 -11.46 -5.65 14.79
C GLN A 40 -11.49 -4.35 15.60
N ALA A 41 -10.44 -4.08 16.38
CA ALA A 41 -10.30 -2.84 17.13
C ALA A 41 -10.23 -1.61 16.20
N PHE A 42 -9.50 -1.71 15.09
CA PHE A 42 -9.45 -0.68 14.07
C PHE A 42 -10.85 -0.43 13.45
N GLU A 43 -11.52 -1.50 13.02
CA GLU A 43 -12.86 -1.41 12.42
C GLU A 43 -13.88 -0.79 13.38
N ASN A 44 -13.85 -1.18 14.65
CA ASN A 44 -14.75 -0.64 15.68
C ASN A 44 -14.48 0.85 15.95
N ARG A 45 -13.21 1.23 16.09
CA ARG A 45 -12.80 2.62 16.38
C ARG A 45 -13.14 3.57 15.24
N ASN A 46 -13.04 3.08 13.99
CA ASN A 46 -13.29 3.87 12.79
C ASN A 46 -14.71 3.69 12.22
N GLU A 47 -15.56 2.90 12.87
CA GLU A 47 -16.92 2.58 12.43
C GLU A 47 -16.97 2.16 10.95
N CYS A 48 -16.05 1.27 10.56
CA CYS A 48 -15.87 0.81 9.19
C CYS A 48 -15.72 -0.70 9.10
N SER A 49 -15.73 -1.23 7.88
CA SER A 49 -15.36 -2.60 7.57
C SER A 49 -14.31 -2.59 6.47
N LEU A 50 -13.14 -3.15 6.78
CA LEU A 50 -12.05 -3.28 5.82
C LEU A 50 -12.35 -4.37 4.80
N PRO A 51 -11.89 -4.24 3.53
CA PRO A 51 -11.99 -5.29 2.53
C PRO A 51 -11.34 -6.59 3.00
N ASP A 52 -11.93 -7.74 2.66
CA ASP A 52 -11.44 -9.04 3.13
C ASP A 52 -10.01 -9.34 2.68
N ASP A 53 -9.67 -9.03 1.44
CA ASP A 53 -8.32 -9.20 0.91
C ASP A 53 -7.29 -8.27 1.59
N TYR A 54 -7.70 -7.08 2.02
CA TYR A 54 -6.85 -6.22 2.84
C TYR A 54 -6.65 -6.79 4.26
N LYS A 55 -7.71 -7.29 4.90
CA LYS A 55 -7.60 -7.99 6.19
C LYS A 55 -6.69 -9.21 6.09
N GLU A 56 -6.83 -10.00 5.03
CA GLU A 56 -5.92 -11.13 4.78
C GLU A 56 -4.45 -10.67 4.64
N SER A 57 -4.20 -9.54 3.98
CA SER A 57 -2.85 -8.99 3.85
C SER A 57 -2.27 -8.55 5.21
N LEU A 58 -3.06 -7.92 6.07
CA LEU A 58 -2.66 -7.50 7.41
C LEU A 58 -2.34 -8.71 8.32
N LEU A 59 -3.07 -9.80 8.19
CA LEU A 59 -2.80 -11.06 8.91
C LEU A 59 -1.51 -11.76 8.42
N ILE A 60 -0.93 -11.34 7.30
CA ILE A 60 0.37 -11.80 6.81
C ILE A 60 1.47 -10.85 7.28
N SER A 61 1.25 -9.55 7.16
CA SER A 61 2.20 -8.52 7.59
C SER A 61 1.46 -7.21 7.90
N ASN A 62 1.62 -6.67 9.09
CA ASN A 62 1.06 -5.38 9.50
C ASN A 62 2.00 -4.25 9.06
N GLY A 63 2.04 -3.99 7.76
CA GLY A 63 2.95 -3.06 7.13
C GLY A 63 4.23 -3.72 6.63
N ALA A 64 4.91 -3.04 5.70
CA ALA A 64 6.15 -3.50 5.09
C ALA A 64 6.86 -2.37 4.37
N ILE A 65 8.15 -2.56 4.09
CA ILE A 65 8.87 -1.80 3.07
C ILE A 65 9.03 -2.70 1.84
N LEU A 66 8.69 -2.19 0.67
CA LEU A 66 8.72 -2.91 -0.60
C LEU A 66 9.61 -2.21 -1.61
N TYR A 67 10.39 -2.96 -2.36
CA TYR A 67 11.19 -2.44 -3.48
C TYR A 67 12.07 -1.25 -3.11
N LYS A 68 12.67 -1.26 -1.91
CA LYS A 68 13.62 -0.22 -1.47
C LYS A 68 14.98 -0.50 -2.05
N SER A 69 15.55 0.44 -2.80
CA SER A 69 16.92 0.32 -3.29
C SER A 69 17.94 0.70 -2.22
N GLU A 70 19.20 0.30 -2.44
CA GLU A 70 20.30 0.61 -1.55
C GLU A 70 20.81 2.04 -1.68
N TYR A 71 20.62 2.63 -2.85
CA TYR A 71 21.26 3.88 -3.24
C TYR A 71 20.31 5.03 -3.53
N GLU A 72 19.00 4.79 -3.62
CA GLU A 72 18.01 5.79 -3.99
C GLU A 72 16.85 5.84 -2.99
N ASP A 73 16.21 7.00 -2.89
CA ASP A 73 14.95 7.15 -2.19
C ASP A 73 13.83 6.64 -3.12
N ASP A 74 13.63 5.35 -3.11
CA ASP A 74 12.60 4.65 -3.88
C ASP A 74 11.89 3.60 -3.03
N GLY A 75 10.96 2.90 -3.66
CA GLY A 75 10.15 1.89 -3.01
C GLY A 75 8.89 2.43 -2.36
N TYR A 76 8.26 1.55 -1.63
CA TYR A 76 6.95 1.81 -1.04
C TYR A 76 6.92 1.36 0.41
N LYS A 77 6.15 2.08 1.22
CA LYS A 77 5.81 1.69 2.58
C LYS A 77 4.34 1.27 2.63
N LEU A 78 4.10 -0.02 2.86
CA LEU A 78 2.78 -0.47 3.33
C LEU A 78 2.63 -0.02 4.78
N LEU A 79 1.55 0.65 5.07
CA LEU A 79 1.29 1.19 6.41
C LEU A 79 0.76 0.12 7.36
N SER A 80 1.23 0.13 8.61
CA SER A 80 0.58 -0.62 9.68
C SER A 80 -0.79 -0.01 10.02
N LEU A 81 -1.63 -0.72 10.74
CA LEU A 81 -2.95 -0.20 11.12
C LEU A 81 -2.87 1.13 11.87
N GLU A 82 -1.86 1.31 12.72
CA GLU A 82 -1.61 2.55 13.42
C GLU A 82 -1.23 3.68 12.45
N GLU A 83 -0.31 3.40 11.54
CA GLU A 83 0.15 4.36 10.53
C GLU A 83 -0.95 4.73 9.53
N VAL A 84 -1.88 3.82 9.23
CA VAL A 84 -3.05 4.11 8.36
C VAL A 84 -3.87 5.27 8.92
N GLU A 85 -4.13 5.29 10.22
CA GLU A 85 -4.86 6.38 10.86
C GLU A 85 -4.03 7.67 10.87
N GLU A 86 -2.76 7.59 11.26
CA GLU A 86 -1.85 8.75 11.34
C GLU A 86 -1.68 9.42 9.97
N VAL A 87 -1.28 8.66 8.96
CA VAL A 87 -1.03 9.20 7.61
C VAL A 87 -2.31 9.74 6.97
N THR A 88 -3.45 9.08 7.17
CA THR A 88 -4.73 9.59 6.66
C THR A 88 -5.08 10.92 7.31
N GLN A 89 -4.82 11.08 8.62
CA GLN A 89 -5.06 12.33 9.32
C GLN A 89 -4.09 13.42 8.88
N GLU A 90 -2.80 13.10 8.73
CA GLU A 90 -1.78 14.04 8.22
C GLU A 90 -2.17 14.58 6.84
N MET A 91 -2.63 13.74 5.92
CA MET A 91 -3.10 14.18 4.61
C MET A 91 -4.31 15.12 4.69
N LYS A 92 -5.25 14.87 5.61
CA LYS A 92 -6.38 15.78 5.86
C LYS A 92 -5.91 17.12 6.44
N ASP A 93 -4.95 17.10 7.36
CA ASP A 93 -4.38 18.29 7.99
C ASP A 93 -3.58 19.13 6.99
N ASP A 94 -2.96 18.50 5.99
CA ASP A 94 -2.31 19.14 4.85
C ASP A 94 -3.29 19.75 3.83
N GLY A 95 -4.60 19.58 4.04
CA GLY A 95 -5.66 20.23 3.28
C GLY A 95 -6.26 19.39 2.15
N TYR A 96 -5.93 18.10 2.06
CA TYR A 96 -6.61 17.21 1.11
C TYR A 96 -8.00 16.82 1.62
N ASP A 97 -9.01 17.00 0.77
CA ASP A 97 -10.40 16.62 1.09
C ASP A 97 -10.56 15.09 0.89
N ILE A 98 -10.28 14.34 1.96
CA ILE A 98 -10.37 12.89 2.00
C ILE A 98 -11.63 12.49 2.77
N SER A 99 -12.50 11.69 2.14
CA SER A 99 -13.71 11.15 2.76
C SER A 99 -13.37 10.37 4.04
N ASP A 100 -14.26 10.41 5.03
CA ASP A 100 -14.13 9.64 6.28
C ASP A 100 -14.18 8.11 6.06
N LYS A 101 -14.48 7.66 4.85
CA LYS A 101 -14.43 6.24 4.45
C LYS A 101 -13.24 5.90 3.56
N CYS A 102 -12.28 6.82 3.40
CA CYS A 102 -11.04 6.60 2.66
C CYS A 102 -9.85 6.59 3.62
N TYR A 103 -8.95 5.63 3.44
CA TYR A 103 -7.78 5.44 4.30
C TYR A 103 -6.52 5.21 3.46
N CYS A 104 -5.45 5.94 3.77
CA CYS A 104 -4.14 5.69 3.19
C CYS A 104 -3.63 4.33 3.66
N PHE A 105 -3.19 3.47 2.74
CA PHE A 105 -2.61 2.16 3.10
C PHE A 105 -1.16 1.99 2.61
N LEU A 106 -0.72 2.85 1.69
CA LEU A 106 0.62 2.81 1.12
C LEU A 106 1.13 4.24 0.89
N GLN A 107 2.41 4.45 1.18
CA GLN A 107 3.16 5.66 0.83
C GLN A 107 4.25 5.33 -0.18
N CYS A 108 4.47 6.24 -1.15
CA CYS A 108 5.65 6.20 -2.01
C CYS A 108 6.84 6.82 -1.27
N LEU A 109 7.97 6.11 -1.19
CA LEU A 109 9.15 6.62 -0.47
C LEU A 109 9.95 7.66 -1.27
N PHE A 110 9.72 7.75 -2.57
CA PHE A 110 10.37 8.70 -3.49
C PHE A 110 9.54 9.97 -3.74
N SER A 111 8.36 10.03 -3.20
CA SER A 111 7.45 11.19 -3.24
C SER A 111 6.57 11.16 -2.00
N ASN A 112 5.71 12.16 -1.83
CA ASN A 112 4.71 12.15 -0.76
C ASN A 112 3.38 11.52 -1.19
N ASP A 113 3.34 10.89 -2.36
CA ASP A 113 2.14 10.26 -2.89
C ASP A 113 1.72 9.07 -2.05
N VAL A 114 0.41 8.85 -2.00
CA VAL A 114 -0.20 7.75 -1.26
C VAL A 114 -1.15 6.95 -2.14
N LEU A 115 -1.42 5.72 -1.79
CA LEU A 115 -2.59 4.99 -2.27
C LEU A 115 -3.59 4.85 -1.13
N LEU A 116 -4.87 5.05 -1.47
CA LEU A 116 -5.97 5.00 -0.51
C LEU A 116 -6.94 3.86 -0.83
N LEU A 117 -7.54 3.31 0.21
CA LEU A 117 -8.71 2.43 0.14
C LEU A 117 -9.97 3.28 0.26
N ASP A 118 -10.88 3.19 -0.71
CA ASP A 118 -12.23 3.77 -0.60
C ASP A 118 -13.21 2.67 -0.17
N LEU A 119 -13.56 2.66 1.10
CA LEU A 119 -14.44 1.64 1.70
C LEU A 119 -15.91 1.75 1.26
N GLN A 120 -16.28 2.78 0.50
CA GLN A 120 -17.60 2.88 -0.12
C GLN A 120 -17.74 2.02 -1.37
N LYS A 121 -16.60 1.58 -1.95
CA LYS A 121 -16.57 0.70 -3.13
C LYS A 121 -16.35 -0.74 -2.72
N LYS A 122 -17.03 -1.65 -3.39
CA LYS A 122 -16.88 -3.11 -3.16
C LYS A 122 -15.75 -3.74 -3.96
N THR A 123 -15.39 -3.15 -5.09
CA THR A 123 -14.36 -3.65 -6.02
C THR A 123 -13.59 -2.48 -6.61
N ASN A 124 -12.35 -2.72 -7.01
CA ASN A 124 -11.49 -1.68 -7.60
C ASN A 124 -11.44 -0.40 -6.76
N TYR A 125 -11.30 -0.56 -5.46
CA TYR A 125 -11.45 0.46 -4.43
C TYR A 125 -10.15 1.23 -4.13
N ILE A 126 -9.05 0.95 -4.85
CA ILE A 126 -7.78 1.67 -4.64
C ILE A 126 -7.75 2.94 -5.48
N MET A 127 -7.41 4.05 -4.85
CA MET A 127 -7.29 5.37 -5.44
C MET A 127 -5.86 5.88 -5.36
N ASP A 128 -5.38 6.53 -6.43
CA ASP A 128 -4.07 7.19 -6.49
C ASP A 128 -4.17 8.59 -5.89
N GLY A 129 -3.59 8.79 -4.71
CA GLY A 129 -3.46 10.08 -4.03
C GLY A 129 -2.19 10.81 -4.49
N ASP A 130 -2.21 11.31 -5.73
CA ASP A 130 -1.14 12.14 -6.29
C ASP A 130 -1.17 13.52 -5.65
N VAL A 131 -0.22 13.80 -4.77
CA VAL A 131 -0.15 15.08 -4.03
C VAL A 131 0.15 16.29 -4.91
N GLY A 132 0.50 16.09 -6.17
CA GLY A 132 0.63 17.16 -7.16
C GLY A 132 -0.70 17.71 -7.68
N TYR A 133 -1.83 17.06 -7.34
CA TYR A 133 -3.18 17.42 -7.78
C TYR A 133 -4.14 17.52 -6.59
N PRO A 134 -5.22 18.33 -6.73
CA PRO A 134 -6.30 18.34 -5.76
C PRO A 134 -6.96 16.96 -5.62
N SER A 135 -7.48 16.66 -4.44
CA SER A 135 -8.07 15.33 -4.16
C SER A 135 -9.29 14.98 -5.00
N ASP A 136 -10.01 15.95 -5.52
CA ASP A 136 -11.14 15.76 -6.45
C ASP A 136 -10.70 15.34 -7.87
N GLU A 137 -9.42 15.48 -8.18
CA GLU A 137 -8.82 14.99 -9.43
C GLU A 137 -8.18 13.59 -9.30
N TRP A 138 -8.10 13.03 -8.10
CA TRP A 138 -7.54 11.71 -7.86
C TRP A 138 -8.35 10.60 -8.54
N LYS A 139 -7.67 9.58 -9.04
CA LYS A 139 -8.27 8.54 -9.88
C LYS A 139 -8.15 7.16 -9.24
N TYR A 140 -9.14 6.32 -9.49
CA TYR A 140 -9.05 4.91 -9.15
C TYR A 140 -8.10 4.19 -10.11
N ILE A 141 -7.29 3.28 -9.57
CA ILE A 141 -6.29 2.54 -10.34
C ILE A 141 -6.80 1.20 -10.91
N GLY A 142 -8.11 0.92 -10.75
CA GLY A 142 -8.71 -0.30 -11.26
C GLY A 142 -8.21 -1.58 -10.58
N SER A 143 -7.96 -1.51 -9.26
CA SER A 143 -7.42 -2.62 -8.48
C SER A 143 -8.11 -2.73 -7.12
N ASP A 144 -8.20 -3.95 -6.64
CA ASP A 144 -8.29 -4.35 -5.24
C ASP A 144 -6.88 -4.71 -4.72
N ILE A 145 -6.74 -5.06 -3.47
CA ILE A 145 -5.42 -5.38 -2.87
C ILE A 145 -4.73 -6.55 -3.57
N ASN A 146 -5.45 -7.63 -3.87
CA ASN A 146 -4.85 -8.78 -4.55
C ASN A 146 -4.34 -8.42 -5.95
N THR A 147 -5.16 -7.73 -6.73
CA THR A 147 -4.80 -7.28 -8.08
C THR A 147 -3.63 -6.29 -8.05
N PHE A 148 -3.63 -5.39 -7.06
CA PHE A 148 -2.54 -4.44 -6.85
C PHE A 148 -1.20 -5.15 -6.66
N PHE A 149 -1.11 -6.12 -5.74
CA PHE A 149 0.13 -6.85 -5.49
C PHE A 149 0.57 -7.68 -6.69
N ILE A 150 -0.36 -8.33 -7.39
CA ILE A 150 -0.04 -9.08 -8.60
C ILE A 150 0.62 -8.18 -9.64
N ARG A 151 0.01 -7.02 -9.92
CA ARG A 151 0.53 -6.06 -10.91
C ARG A 151 1.84 -5.43 -10.47
N LEU A 152 1.98 -5.06 -9.18
CA LEU A 152 3.22 -4.52 -8.64
C LEU A 152 4.38 -5.50 -8.83
N CYS A 153 4.16 -6.78 -8.56
CA CYS A 153 5.16 -7.83 -8.78
C CYS A 153 5.48 -8.04 -10.27
N GLN A 154 4.46 -8.04 -11.14
CA GLN A 154 4.66 -8.18 -12.60
C GLN A 154 5.46 -7.04 -13.20
N CYS A 155 5.32 -5.84 -12.64
CA CYS A 155 6.03 -4.63 -13.06
C CYS A 155 7.33 -4.38 -12.27
N ASN A 156 7.80 -5.38 -11.48
CA ASN A 156 9.01 -5.29 -10.67
C ASN A 156 9.06 -4.03 -9.77
N GLY A 157 7.92 -3.68 -9.18
CA GLY A 157 7.81 -2.53 -8.29
C GLY A 157 7.64 -1.18 -8.99
N ALA A 158 7.50 -1.14 -10.31
CA ALA A 158 7.24 0.12 -11.00
C ALA A 158 5.83 0.67 -10.69
N MET A 159 5.70 1.99 -10.72
CA MET A 159 4.44 2.71 -10.53
C MET A 159 3.53 2.57 -11.77
N TYR A 160 3.06 1.36 -12.03
CA TYR A 160 2.30 1.00 -13.24
C TYR A 160 0.96 1.75 -13.37
N TRP A 161 0.40 2.24 -12.27
CA TRP A 161 -0.91 2.90 -12.28
C TRP A 161 -0.90 4.32 -12.88
N ARG A 162 0.29 4.82 -13.21
CA ARG A 162 0.46 6.12 -13.88
C ARG A 162 1.01 6.01 -15.31
N TRP A 163 1.00 4.81 -15.89
CA TRP A 163 1.44 4.59 -17.27
C TRP A 163 0.36 4.95 -18.28
#